data_6116847dbe61326e64eefc7a62911ead
#
_entry.id   6116847dbe61326e64eefc7a62911ead
#
_cell.length_a   1.000
_cell.length_b   1.000
_cell.length_c   1.000
_cell.angle_alpha   90.00
_cell.angle_beta   90.00
_cell.angle_gamma   90.00
#
_symmetry.space_group_name_H-M   'P 1'
#
loop_
_entity.id
_entity.type
_entity.pdbx_description
1 polymer ?
#
loop_
_entity_poly.entity_id
_entity_poly.type
_entity_poly.pdbx_seq_one_letter_code
_entity_poly.pdbx_strand_id
1 'polypeptide(L)'
;MFDKPFTLDSTVRLIIRLSMISLIIYAIYTLGDVLLPFVAAWFVAYMLNPFVNFFQKKIKIKNRTLSVVIVLILLLGLISGFIYFILNSLSKELADLEFLAQQFLSKQDTTMYPEVIRPHLEKFIASIRIESWLKEFTYEEFINDLMPQAFEVVSASLKYVAGAVVLFLFTLYLFFIMKDFDNLSDKWNKYVPVQYRDFSIKLLHDMGNYMNTYFRKQALISIIVGTLFAIAFSIIGLEMAIGLGLLIAVLHMIPYMHTLGMIPAVFVALVQSAQYGNSFGLYVLYIILAFGIIQVIVDAVLVPKIMGDATGLNPAVILLSLSIWGALFGILGMIIALPVTTLIVSYYEFYVLKKGVARDEEQKNQ
;
A
#
# COMPACT_ATOMS: atom_id res chain seq x y z
N MET A 1 10.76 3.60 -39.66
CA MET A 1 9.60 2.70 -39.53
C MET A 1 8.54 2.97 -40.61
N PHE A 2 8.69 4.02 -41.42
CA PHE A 2 7.72 4.48 -42.43
C PHE A 2 8.18 4.37 -43.88
N ASP A 3 9.24 3.59 -44.16
CA ASP A 3 9.85 3.49 -45.52
C ASP A 3 9.22 2.42 -46.43
N LYS A 4 8.15 1.77 -46.03
CA LYS A 4 7.41 0.86 -46.90
C LYS A 4 6.04 1.45 -47.20
N PRO A 5 5.64 1.45 -48.52
CA PRO A 5 4.30 1.96 -48.87
C PRO A 5 3.22 1.16 -48.16
N PHE A 6 2.22 1.89 -47.63
CA PHE A 6 1.06 1.30 -46.97
C PHE A 6 0.29 0.46 -48.02
N THR A 7 0.48 -0.84 -47.95
CA THR A 7 -0.35 -1.78 -48.73
C THR A 7 -1.62 -2.07 -47.97
N LEU A 8 -2.71 -2.39 -48.71
CA LEU A 8 -4.02 -2.78 -48.14
C LEU A 8 -3.85 -3.85 -47.06
N ASP A 9 -2.97 -4.82 -47.27
CA ASP A 9 -2.65 -5.89 -46.32
C ASP A 9 -2.02 -5.36 -45.02
N SER A 10 -1.10 -4.40 -45.10
CA SER A 10 -0.47 -3.78 -43.95
C SER A 10 -1.47 -2.93 -43.15
N THR A 11 -2.39 -2.25 -43.82
CA THR A 11 -3.45 -1.44 -43.20
C THR A 11 -4.47 -2.32 -42.47
N VAL A 12 -4.92 -3.41 -43.10
CA VAL A 12 -5.82 -4.38 -42.48
C VAL A 12 -5.19 -5.02 -41.25
N ARG A 13 -3.94 -5.45 -41.34
CA ARG A 13 -3.20 -5.99 -40.17
C ARG A 13 -3.03 -4.96 -39.04
N LEU A 14 -2.81 -3.68 -39.35
CA LEU A 14 -2.74 -2.60 -38.37
C LEU A 14 -4.10 -2.42 -37.66
N ILE A 15 -5.20 -2.37 -38.44
CA ILE A 15 -6.55 -2.25 -37.88
C ILE A 15 -6.87 -3.44 -36.96
N ILE A 16 -6.59 -4.66 -37.39
CA ILE A 16 -6.82 -5.87 -36.59
C ILE A 16 -6.00 -5.80 -35.29
N ARG A 17 -4.72 -5.40 -35.34
CA ARG A 17 -3.88 -5.24 -34.13
C ARG A 17 -4.43 -4.18 -33.19
N LEU A 18 -4.80 -3.02 -33.70
CA LEU A 18 -5.40 -1.94 -32.91
C LEU A 18 -6.74 -2.37 -32.30
N SER A 19 -7.58 -3.06 -33.06
CA SER A 19 -8.85 -3.61 -32.55
C SER A 19 -8.62 -4.66 -31.45
N MET A 20 -7.65 -5.55 -31.62
CA MET A 20 -7.29 -6.52 -30.57
C MET A 20 -6.76 -5.82 -29.30
N ILE A 21 -5.89 -4.82 -29.45
CA ILE A 21 -5.38 -4.06 -28.32
C ILE A 21 -6.53 -3.33 -27.60
N SER A 22 -7.40 -2.68 -28.36
CA SER A 22 -8.58 -2.00 -27.81
C SER A 22 -9.52 -2.96 -27.08
N LEU A 23 -9.74 -4.15 -27.64
CA LEU A 23 -10.56 -5.21 -27.01
C LEU A 23 -9.92 -5.71 -25.70
N ILE A 24 -8.58 -5.90 -25.68
CA ILE A 24 -7.86 -6.31 -24.48
C ILE A 24 -7.95 -5.22 -23.40
N ILE A 25 -7.74 -3.95 -23.76
CA ILE A 25 -7.86 -2.82 -22.83
C ILE A 25 -9.29 -2.74 -22.27
N TYR A 26 -10.29 -2.88 -23.12
CA TYR A 26 -11.70 -2.90 -22.72
C TYR A 26 -12.01 -4.07 -21.77
N ALA A 27 -11.51 -5.26 -22.09
CA ALA A 27 -11.67 -6.45 -21.24
C ALA A 27 -11.00 -6.25 -19.88
N ILE A 28 -9.76 -5.70 -19.83
CA ILE A 28 -9.05 -5.40 -18.57
C ILE A 28 -9.84 -4.36 -17.77
N TYR A 29 -10.37 -3.32 -18.41
CA TYR A 29 -11.18 -2.30 -17.74
C TYR A 29 -12.47 -2.89 -17.15
N THR A 30 -13.19 -3.71 -17.92
CA THR A 30 -14.46 -4.31 -17.50
C THR A 30 -14.28 -5.40 -16.44
N LEU A 31 -13.18 -6.15 -16.50
CA LEU A 31 -12.83 -7.21 -15.53
C LEU A 31 -11.95 -6.70 -14.38
N GLY A 32 -11.70 -5.39 -14.31
CA GLY A 32 -10.80 -4.77 -13.33
C GLY A 32 -11.07 -5.22 -11.90
N ASP A 33 -12.33 -5.19 -11.48
CA ASP A 33 -12.75 -5.56 -10.12
C ASP A 33 -12.48 -7.04 -9.77
N VAL A 34 -12.48 -7.91 -10.78
CA VAL A 34 -12.19 -9.35 -10.61
C VAL A 34 -10.69 -9.62 -10.70
N LEU A 35 -10.00 -8.93 -11.60
CA LEU A 35 -8.58 -9.10 -11.84
C LEU A 35 -7.74 -8.46 -10.73
N LEU A 36 -8.22 -7.36 -10.15
CA LEU A 36 -7.47 -6.62 -9.12
C LEU A 36 -7.10 -7.47 -7.90
N PRO A 37 -8.02 -8.22 -7.25
CA PRO A 37 -7.66 -9.12 -6.14
C PRO A 37 -6.67 -10.21 -6.55
N PHE A 38 -6.76 -10.72 -7.78
CA PHE A 38 -5.83 -11.73 -8.29
C PHE A 38 -4.42 -11.15 -8.48
N VAL A 39 -4.30 -10.02 -9.16
CA VAL A 39 -3.03 -9.33 -9.39
C VAL A 39 -2.41 -8.93 -8.05
N ALA A 40 -3.21 -8.39 -7.14
CA ALA A 40 -2.78 -8.05 -5.78
C ALA A 40 -2.24 -9.28 -5.03
N ALA A 41 -2.98 -10.38 -5.06
CA ALA A 41 -2.54 -11.63 -4.43
C ALA A 41 -1.23 -12.16 -5.05
N TRP A 42 -1.06 -12.00 -6.36
CA TRP A 42 0.17 -12.39 -7.04
C TRP A 42 1.38 -11.57 -6.55
N PHE A 43 1.24 -10.25 -6.43
CA PHE A 43 2.30 -9.40 -5.88
C PHE A 43 2.61 -9.70 -4.41
N VAL A 44 1.58 -9.87 -3.58
CA VAL A 44 1.75 -10.23 -2.17
C VAL A 44 2.40 -11.60 -2.04
N ALA A 45 2.09 -12.55 -2.93
CA ALA A 45 2.75 -13.86 -2.97
C ALA A 45 4.27 -13.75 -3.20
N TYR A 46 4.72 -12.86 -4.09
CA TYR A 46 6.15 -12.59 -4.27
C TYR A 46 6.80 -12.04 -2.99
N MET A 47 6.12 -11.15 -2.30
CA MET A 47 6.60 -10.57 -1.05
C MET A 47 6.69 -11.60 0.07
N LEU A 48 5.74 -12.54 0.13
CA LEU A 48 5.64 -13.54 1.18
C LEU A 48 6.42 -14.84 0.88
N ASN A 49 6.75 -15.12 -0.37
CA ASN A 49 7.48 -16.34 -0.76
C ASN A 49 8.82 -16.55 -0.01
N PRO A 50 9.65 -15.53 0.28
CA PRO A 50 10.85 -15.70 1.11
C PRO A 50 10.56 -16.29 2.50
N PHE A 51 9.42 -15.93 3.11
CA PHE A 51 9.01 -16.48 4.41
C PHE A 51 8.61 -17.95 4.28
N VAL A 52 7.88 -18.32 3.22
CA VAL A 52 7.57 -19.73 2.93
C VAL A 52 8.85 -20.54 2.77
N ASN A 53 9.81 -20.02 1.99
CA ASN A 53 11.10 -20.66 1.78
C ASN A 53 11.92 -20.76 3.09
N PHE A 54 11.79 -19.80 3.99
CA PHE A 54 12.40 -19.84 5.31
C PHE A 54 11.84 -21.02 6.12
N PHE A 55 10.52 -21.20 6.18
CA PHE A 55 9.90 -22.32 6.86
C PHE A 55 10.28 -23.66 6.23
N GLN A 56 10.35 -23.74 4.90
CA GLN A 56 10.74 -24.98 4.21
C GLN A 56 12.23 -25.32 4.40
N LYS A 57 13.13 -24.34 4.19
CA LYS A 57 14.58 -24.62 4.18
C LYS A 57 15.21 -24.58 5.56
N LYS A 58 14.83 -23.62 6.42
CA LYS A 58 15.47 -23.40 7.72
C LYS A 58 14.77 -24.17 8.84
N ILE A 59 13.43 -24.22 8.83
CA ILE A 59 12.63 -24.99 9.81
C ILE A 59 12.39 -26.43 9.33
N LYS A 60 12.76 -26.74 8.06
CA LYS A 60 12.68 -28.08 7.46
C LYS A 60 11.26 -28.64 7.33
N ILE A 61 10.26 -27.79 7.15
CA ILE A 61 8.89 -28.22 6.87
C ILE A 61 8.82 -28.70 5.42
N LYS A 62 8.76 -30.04 5.21
CA LYS A 62 8.77 -30.64 3.87
C LYS A 62 7.54 -30.29 3.03
N ASN A 63 6.41 -30.04 3.66
CA ASN A 63 5.14 -29.75 2.96
C ASN A 63 4.98 -28.25 2.70
N ARG A 64 5.04 -27.86 1.42
CA ARG A 64 4.87 -26.45 1.00
C ARG A 64 3.51 -25.88 1.41
N THR A 65 2.45 -26.66 1.28
CA THR A 65 1.09 -26.24 1.68
C THR A 65 1.05 -25.85 3.16
N LEU A 66 1.69 -26.66 4.02
CA LEU A 66 1.76 -26.36 5.45
C LEU A 66 2.55 -25.08 5.73
N SER A 67 3.68 -24.87 5.04
CA SER A 67 4.48 -23.65 5.16
C SER A 67 3.69 -22.41 4.73
N VAL A 68 2.90 -22.52 3.64
CA VAL A 68 2.04 -21.43 3.17
C VAL A 68 0.96 -21.11 4.20
N VAL A 69 0.27 -22.12 4.74
CA VAL A 69 -0.76 -21.92 5.76
C VAL A 69 -0.19 -21.24 7.01
N ILE A 70 0.99 -21.67 7.47
CA ILE A 70 1.66 -21.04 8.61
C ILE A 70 1.96 -19.56 8.33
N VAL A 71 2.51 -19.24 7.16
CA VAL A 71 2.81 -17.83 6.78
C VAL A 71 1.54 -17.00 6.71
N LEU A 72 0.45 -17.53 6.16
CA LEU A 72 -0.83 -16.83 6.10
C LEU A 72 -1.43 -16.60 7.49
N ILE A 73 -1.38 -17.60 8.38
CA ILE A 73 -1.86 -17.44 9.76
C ILE A 73 -1.02 -16.40 10.50
N LEU A 74 0.32 -16.42 10.35
CA LEU A 74 1.19 -15.42 10.94
C LEU A 74 0.91 -14.01 10.41
N LEU A 75 0.68 -13.88 9.10
CA LEU A 75 0.32 -12.60 8.47
C LEU A 75 -1.01 -12.07 9.01
N LEU A 76 -2.04 -12.92 9.05
CA LEU A 76 -3.35 -12.54 9.61
C LEU A 76 -3.24 -12.20 11.09
N GLY A 77 -2.48 -12.96 11.87
CA GLY A 77 -2.24 -12.70 13.29
C GLY A 77 -1.51 -11.36 13.50
N LEU A 78 -0.51 -11.05 12.65
CA LEU A 78 0.22 -9.79 12.69
C LEU A 78 -0.70 -8.61 12.33
N ILE A 79 -1.49 -8.73 11.27
CA ILE A 79 -2.44 -7.70 10.85
C ILE A 79 -3.50 -7.48 11.92
N SER A 80 -4.10 -8.56 12.46
CA SER A 80 -5.13 -8.48 13.50
C SER A 80 -4.56 -7.90 14.80
N GLY A 81 -3.37 -8.31 15.20
CA GLY A 81 -2.67 -7.76 16.38
C GLY A 81 -2.34 -6.28 16.20
N PHE A 82 -1.92 -5.87 15.01
CA PHE A 82 -1.66 -4.48 14.68
C PHE A 82 -2.93 -3.62 14.71
N ILE A 83 -4.01 -4.10 14.10
CA ILE A 83 -5.32 -3.42 14.12
C ILE A 83 -5.81 -3.30 15.57
N TYR A 84 -5.76 -4.39 16.35
CA TYR A 84 -6.14 -4.39 17.77
C TYR A 84 -5.33 -3.37 18.58
N PHE A 85 -4.01 -3.34 18.37
CA PHE A 85 -3.12 -2.40 19.06
C PHE A 85 -3.47 -0.94 18.74
N ILE A 86 -3.69 -0.62 17.45
CA ILE A 86 -4.08 0.73 17.02
C ILE A 86 -5.46 1.09 17.58
N LEU A 87 -6.45 0.22 17.43
CA LEU A 87 -7.80 0.50 17.90
C LEU A 87 -7.84 0.69 19.42
N ASN A 88 -7.14 -0.16 20.18
CA ASN A 88 -7.09 -0.04 21.64
C ASN A 88 -6.37 1.23 22.10
N SER A 89 -5.32 1.64 21.40
CA SER A 89 -4.60 2.88 21.71
C SER A 89 -5.46 4.10 21.33
N LEU A 90 -6.06 4.07 20.14
CA LEU A 90 -6.89 5.16 19.64
C LEU A 90 -8.19 5.33 20.48
N SER A 91 -8.80 4.24 20.95
CA SER A 91 -10.01 4.33 21.77
C SER A 91 -9.78 5.04 23.09
N LYS A 92 -8.60 4.91 23.72
CA LYS A 92 -8.26 5.63 24.93
C LYS A 92 -8.15 7.13 24.67
N GLU A 93 -7.41 7.52 23.64
CA GLU A 93 -7.23 8.91 23.22
C GLU A 93 -8.56 9.59 22.85
N LEU A 94 -9.46 8.82 22.22
CA LEU A 94 -10.79 9.33 21.86
C LEU A 94 -11.70 9.48 23.06
N ALA A 95 -11.63 8.58 24.04
CA ALA A 95 -12.36 8.73 25.30
C ALA A 95 -11.88 9.96 26.09
N ASP A 96 -10.57 10.20 26.10
CA ASP A 96 -10.00 11.40 26.74
C ASP A 96 -10.42 12.67 26.00
N LEU A 97 -10.51 12.65 24.66
CA LEU A 97 -11.06 13.75 23.88
C LEU A 97 -12.53 14.02 24.18
N GLU A 98 -13.34 12.98 24.26
CA GLU A 98 -14.77 13.13 24.57
C GLU A 98 -14.95 13.74 25.97
N PHE A 99 -14.18 13.27 26.96
CA PHE A 99 -14.19 13.84 28.30
C PHE A 99 -13.78 15.31 28.31
N LEU A 100 -12.68 15.66 27.61
CA LEU A 100 -12.21 17.03 27.49
C LEU A 100 -13.22 17.91 26.74
N ALA A 101 -13.85 17.39 25.67
CA ALA A 101 -14.87 18.09 24.93
C ALA A 101 -16.09 18.41 25.81
N GLN A 102 -16.56 17.44 26.60
CA GLN A 102 -17.67 17.64 27.55
C GLN A 102 -17.28 18.64 28.65
N GLN A 103 -16.06 18.58 29.16
CA GLN A 103 -15.55 19.53 30.13
C GLN A 103 -15.45 20.94 29.54
N PHE A 104 -15.05 21.04 28.26
CA PHE A 104 -14.97 22.30 27.53
C PHE A 104 -16.35 22.94 27.27
N LEU A 105 -17.32 22.12 26.91
CA LEU A 105 -18.69 22.57 26.66
C LEU A 105 -19.41 22.95 27.95
N SER A 106 -19.00 22.36 29.10
CA SER A 106 -19.59 22.66 30.41
C SER A 106 -18.96 23.88 31.10
N LYS A 107 -17.70 24.23 30.78
CA LYS A 107 -17.06 25.43 31.30
C LYS A 107 -17.33 26.62 30.40
N GLN A 108 -18.04 27.62 30.91
CA GLN A 108 -18.39 28.89 30.26
C GLN A 108 -17.20 29.86 30.07
N ASP A 109 -15.97 29.42 30.30
CA ASP A 109 -14.78 30.28 30.16
C ASP A 109 -14.32 30.39 28.70
N THR A 110 -14.78 31.45 28.05
CA THR A 110 -14.61 31.77 26.61
C THR A 110 -13.25 32.38 26.24
N THR A 111 -12.27 32.41 27.15
CA THR A 111 -11.06 33.22 26.97
C THR A 111 -9.91 32.53 26.22
N MET A 112 -9.97 31.23 25.98
CA MET A 112 -8.80 30.49 25.50
C MET A 112 -8.79 30.14 24.00
N TYR A 113 -9.92 30.24 23.30
CA TYR A 113 -9.97 29.96 21.84
C TYR A 113 -10.92 30.91 21.10
N PRO A 114 -10.61 31.31 19.84
CA PRO A 114 -11.50 32.14 19.03
C PRO A 114 -12.86 31.46 18.81
N GLU A 115 -13.95 32.21 18.92
CA GLU A 115 -15.34 31.74 18.67
C GLU A 115 -15.53 31.04 17.31
N VAL A 116 -14.63 31.31 16.35
CA VAL A 116 -14.65 30.73 15.00
C VAL A 116 -14.34 29.21 14.99
N ILE A 117 -13.58 28.70 15.96
CA ILE A 117 -13.15 27.28 15.99
C ILE A 117 -14.20 26.40 16.67
N ARG A 118 -14.97 26.94 17.59
CA ARG A 118 -15.96 26.20 18.38
C ARG A 118 -16.99 25.41 17.55
N PRO A 119 -17.67 25.98 16.54
CA PRO A 119 -18.67 25.23 15.75
C PRO A 119 -18.03 24.14 14.87
N HIS A 120 -16.77 24.31 14.49
CA HIS A 120 -16.04 23.32 13.71
C HIS A 120 -15.55 22.16 14.60
N LEU A 121 -15.14 22.45 15.85
CA LEU A 121 -14.81 21.46 16.85
C LEU A 121 -16.05 20.66 17.27
N GLU A 122 -17.18 21.31 17.53
CA GLU A 122 -18.45 20.64 17.87
C GLU A 122 -18.92 19.70 16.75
N LYS A 123 -18.86 20.15 15.49
CA LYS A 123 -19.16 19.29 14.32
C LYS A 123 -18.17 18.16 14.15
N PHE A 124 -16.88 18.42 14.37
CA PHE A 124 -15.85 17.41 14.27
C PHE A 124 -16.00 16.35 15.37
N ILE A 125 -16.20 16.75 16.62
CA ILE A 125 -16.46 15.84 17.76
C ILE A 125 -17.75 15.05 17.55
N ALA A 126 -18.82 15.69 17.07
CA ALA A 126 -20.06 14.99 16.75
C ALA A 126 -19.93 13.99 15.58
N SER A 127 -18.96 14.23 14.68
CA SER A 127 -18.67 13.31 13.58
C SER A 127 -17.77 12.12 13.97
N ILE A 128 -17.01 12.23 15.08
CA ILE A 128 -16.14 11.17 15.64
C ILE A 128 -16.91 10.29 16.64
N ARG A 129 -18.18 10.01 16.44
CA ARG A 129 -18.87 8.98 17.25
C ARG A 129 -18.36 7.58 16.89
N ILE A 130 -17.08 7.31 17.21
CA ILE A 130 -16.48 5.97 17.06
C ILE A 130 -17.10 4.99 18.04
N GLU A 131 -17.66 5.46 19.16
CA GLU A 131 -18.42 4.59 20.06
C GLU A 131 -19.63 3.94 19.39
N SER A 132 -20.30 4.62 18.48
CA SER A 132 -21.37 4.00 17.69
C SER A 132 -20.79 2.97 16.70
N TRP A 133 -19.61 3.20 16.15
CA TRP A 133 -18.92 2.26 15.28
C TRP A 133 -18.38 1.02 16.01
N LEU A 134 -17.87 1.19 17.24
CA LEU A 134 -17.37 0.09 18.08
C LEU A 134 -18.52 -0.66 18.78
N LYS A 135 -19.61 0.01 19.13
CA LYS A 135 -20.82 -0.62 19.69
C LYS A 135 -21.61 -1.39 18.62
N GLU A 136 -21.60 -0.96 17.36
CA GLU A 136 -22.18 -1.73 16.24
C GLU A 136 -21.52 -3.10 16.04
N PHE A 137 -20.36 -3.36 16.65
CA PHE A 137 -19.70 -4.68 16.64
C PHE A 137 -20.01 -5.54 17.86
N THR A 138 -20.87 -5.11 18.80
CA THR A 138 -21.26 -5.96 19.93
C THR A 138 -22.35 -6.92 19.50
N TYR A 139 -22.08 -8.23 19.62
CA TYR A 139 -22.89 -9.34 19.12
C TYR A 139 -24.35 -9.31 19.61
N GLU A 140 -24.64 -8.70 20.74
CA GLU A 140 -25.97 -8.62 21.34
C GLU A 140 -26.88 -7.53 20.74
N GLU A 141 -26.33 -6.37 20.33
CA GLU A 141 -27.09 -5.32 19.64
C GLU A 141 -27.37 -5.68 18.17
N PHE A 142 -26.45 -6.40 17.53
CA PHE A 142 -26.64 -6.92 16.17
C PHE A 142 -27.91 -7.81 16.05
N ILE A 143 -28.27 -8.52 17.11
CA ILE A 143 -29.47 -9.39 17.13
C ILE A 143 -30.77 -8.61 17.45
N ASN A 144 -30.69 -7.58 18.28
CA ASN A 144 -31.86 -6.86 18.78
C ASN A 144 -32.37 -5.73 17.87
N ASP A 145 -31.47 -5.12 17.08
CA ASP A 145 -31.83 -4.06 16.11
C ASP A 145 -32.19 -4.59 14.70
N LEU A 146 -32.14 -5.91 14.51
CA LEU A 146 -32.37 -6.55 13.20
C LEU A 146 -33.81 -6.41 12.68
N MET A 147 -34.79 -6.01 13.51
CA MET A 147 -36.22 -6.07 13.13
C MET A 147 -36.84 -4.79 12.54
N PRO A 148 -36.47 -3.52 12.88
CA PRO A 148 -37.17 -2.35 12.34
C PRO A 148 -36.53 -1.70 11.12
N GLN A 149 -35.25 -1.96 10.82
CA GLN A 149 -34.51 -1.26 9.77
C GLN A 149 -34.00 -2.20 8.65
N ALA A 150 -34.77 -3.21 8.32
CA ALA A 150 -34.38 -4.30 7.41
C ALA A 150 -33.83 -3.83 6.05
N PHE A 151 -34.24 -2.68 5.52
CA PHE A 151 -33.78 -2.19 4.21
C PHE A 151 -32.42 -1.48 4.26
N GLU A 152 -32.12 -0.69 5.30
CA GLU A 152 -30.79 -0.06 5.46
C GLU A 152 -29.74 -1.08 5.90
N VAL A 153 -30.10 -1.98 6.81
CA VAL A 153 -29.26 -3.10 7.26
C VAL A 153 -28.91 -4.06 6.12
N VAL A 154 -29.85 -4.36 5.22
CA VAL A 154 -29.59 -5.20 4.04
C VAL A 154 -28.58 -4.54 3.11
N SER A 155 -28.67 -3.24 2.86
CA SER A 155 -27.70 -2.55 1.99
C SER A 155 -26.31 -2.42 2.62
N ALA A 156 -26.22 -2.18 3.93
CA ALA A 156 -24.98 -2.18 4.70
C ALA A 156 -24.39 -3.60 4.77
N SER A 157 -25.22 -4.60 5.09
CA SER A 157 -24.82 -6.02 5.13
C SER A 157 -24.27 -6.51 3.80
N LEU A 158 -24.85 -6.10 2.66
CA LEU A 158 -24.36 -6.45 1.33
C LEU A 158 -22.96 -5.88 1.06
N LYS A 159 -22.63 -4.67 1.54
CA LYS A 159 -21.29 -4.11 1.43
C LYS A 159 -20.27 -4.90 2.26
N TYR A 160 -20.61 -5.29 3.48
CA TYR A 160 -19.74 -6.12 4.34
C TYR A 160 -19.56 -7.53 3.75
N VAL A 161 -20.64 -8.14 3.25
CA VAL A 161 -20.59 -9.44 2.56
C VAL A 161 -19.74 -9.35 1.30
N ALA A 162 -19.92 -8.31 0.49
CA ALA A 162 -19.08 -8.09 -0.69
C ALA A 162 -17.60 -7.91 -0.33
N GLY A 163 -17.29 -7.14 0.71
CA GLY A 163 -15.93 -6.99 1.23
C GLY A 163 -15.34 -8.31 1.73
N ALA A 164 -16.13 -9.10 2.47
CA ALA A 164 -15.70 -10.42 2.94
C ALA A 164 -15.47 -11.40 1.79
N VAL A 165 -16.29 -11.38 0.74
CA VAL A 165 -16.09 -12.19 -0.47
C VAL A 165 -14.81 -11.79 -1.19
N VAL A 166 -14.53 -10.48 -1.36
CA VAL A 166 -13.29 -10.01 -1.98
C VAL A 166 -12.07 -10.43 -1.16
N LEU A 167 -12.12 -10.29 0.16
CA LEU A 167 -11.04 -10.73 1.05
C LEU A 167 -10.83 -12.24 1.01
N PHE A 168 -11.92 -13.01 0.97
CA PHE A 168 -11.88 -14.47 0.82
C PHE A 168 -11.25 -14.86 -0.52
N LEU A 169 -11.68 -14.26 -1.63
CA LEU A 169 -11.11 -14.51 -2.96
C LEU A 169 -9.63 -14.12 -3.01
N PHE A 170 -9.27 -12.97 -2.45
CA PHE A 170 -7.87 -12.53 -2.35
C PHE A 170 -7.02 -13.56 -1.59
N THR A 171 -7.49 -14.02 -0.43
CA THR A 171 -6.78 -15.01 0.40
C THR A 171 -6.68 -16.35 -0.32
N LEU A 172 -7.72 -16.75 -1.03
CA LEU A 172 -7.76 -17.97 -1.83
C LEU A 172 -6.77 -17.90 -3.01
N TYR A 173 -6.75 -16.78 -3.74
CA TYR A 173 -5.77 -16.55 -4.80
C TYR A 173 -4.34 -16.57 -4.23
N LEU A 174 -4.12 -15.84 -3.13
CA LEU A 174 -2.83 -15.79 -2.47
C LEU A 174 -2.34 -17.19 -2.06
N PHE A 175 -3.21 -17.99 -1.46
CA PHE A 175 -2.91 -19.36 -1.07
C PHE A 175 -2.51 -20.23 -2.27
N PHE A 176 -3.30 -20.22 -3.35
CA PHE A 176 -3.01 -21.06 -4.52
C PHE A 176 -1.76 -20.61 -5.27
N ILE A 177 -1.57 -19.29 -5.42
CA ILE A 177 -0.37 -18.74 -6.06
C ILE A 177 0.88 -19.12 -5.25
N MET A 178 0.86 -18.96 -3.92
CA MET A 178 1.99 -19.33 -3.06
C MET A 178 2.26 -20.82 -3.04
N LYS A 179 1.22 -21.64 -3.07
CA LYS A 179 1.33 -23.10 -3.13
C LYS A 179 2.02 -23.56 -4.41
N ASP A 180 1.62 -23.03 -5.57
CA ASP A 180 2.12 -23.43 -6.88
C ASP A 180 3.23 -22.50 -7.42
N PHE A 181 3.79 -21.65 -6.58
CA PHE A 181 4.70 -20.57 -6.96
C PHE A 181 5.89 -21.03 -7.83
N ASP A 182 6.55 -22.13 -7.44
CA ASP A 182 7.71 -22.65 -8.16
C ASP A 182 7.31 -23.29 -9.51
N ASN A 183 6.11 -23.84 -9.60
CA ASN A 183 5.59 -24.48 -10.81
C ASN A 183 4.91 -23.48 -11.79
N LEU A 184 4.61 -22.29 -11.33
CA LEU A 184 3.87 -21.30 -12.13
C LEU A 184 4.70 -20.86 -13.34
N SER A 185 5.99 -20.67 -13.15
CA SER A 185 6.95 -20.31 -14.21
C SER A 185 7.03 -21.40 -15.27
N ASP A 186 7.11 -22.67 -14.86
CA ASP A 186 7.24 -23.80 -15.79
C ASP A 186 5.95 -24.08 -16.56
N LYS A 187 4.79 -23.91 -15.92
CA LYS A 187 3.48 -24.05 -16.56
C LYS A 187 3.22 -22.95 -17.59
N TRP A 188 3.60 -21.72 -17.24
CA TRP A 188 3.45 -20.55 -18.11
C TRP A 188 4.18 -20.73 -19.44
N ASN A 189 5.36 -21.35 -19.43
CA ASN A 189 6.17 -21.62 -20.62
C ASN A 189 5.47 -22.48 -21.67
N LYS A 190 4.49 -23.30 -21.28
CA LYS A 190 3.71 -24.14 -22.21
C LYS A 190 2.68 -23.35 -23.00
N TYR A 191 2.19 -22.23 -22.47
CA TYR A 191 1.13 -21.43 -23.11
C TYR A 191 1.67 -20.28 -23.96
N VAL A 192 2.96 -19.93 -23.80
CA VAL A 192 3.59 -18.87 -24.58
C VAL A 192 4.08 -19.43 -25.93
N PRO A 193 3.74 -18.77 -27.06
CA PRO A 193 4.28 -19.14 -28.37
C PRO A 193 5.82 -19.21 -28.36
N VAL A 194 6.40 -20.17 -29.06
CA VAL A 194 7.83 -20.48 -29.03
C VAL A 194 8.71 -19.25 -29.28
N GLN A 195 8.28 -18.37 -30.21
CA GLN A 195 9.00 -17.14 -30.58
C GLN A 195 9.10 -16.08 -29.47
N TYR A 196 8.21 -16.13 -28.46
CA TYR A 196 8.19 -15.18 -27.33
C TYR A 196 8.57 -15.85 -25.99
N ARG A 197 8.87 -17.15 -26.01
CA ARG A 197 9.07 -17.95 -24.79
C ARG A 197 10.27 -17.41 -23.97
N ASP A 198 11.42 -17.23 -24.58
CA ASP A 198 12.64 -16.78 -23.90
C ASP A 198 12.45 -15.37 -23.34
N PHE A 199 11.80 -14.48 -24.09
CA PHE A 199 11.45 -13.15 -23.60
C PHE A 199 10.53 -13.21 -22.39
N SER A 200 9.49 -14.03 -22.44
CA SER A 200 8.49 -14.15 -21.36
C SER A 200 9.09 -14.76 -20.11
N ILE A 201 9.95 -15.79 -20.24
CA ILE A 201 10.65 -16.41 -19.11
C ILE A 201 11.55 -15.38 -18.42
N LYS A 202 12.35 -14.66 -19.24
CA LYS A 202 13.24 -13.63 -18.72
C LYS A 202 12.46 -12.52 -18.01
N LEU A 203 11.37 -12.04 -18.61
CA LEU A 203 10.52 -11.01 -18.04
C LEU A 203 9.95 -11.43 -16.67
N LEU A 204 9.38 -12.64 -16.58
CA LEU A 204 8.82 -13.15 -15.31
C LEU A 204 9.90 -13.33 -14.24
N HIS A 205 11.08 -13.81 -14.63
CA HIS A 205 12.21 -13.98 -13.71
C HIS A 205 12.72 -12.62 -13.20
N ASP A 206 12.90 -11.66 -14.11
CA ASP A 206 13.36 -10.31 -13.78
C ASP A 206 12.33 -9.60 -12.90
N MET A 207 11.02 -9.69 -13.23
CA MET A 207 9.95 -9.20 -12.35
C MET A 207 10.06 -9.76 -10.94
N GLY A 208 10.19 -11.07 -10.81
CA GLY A 208 10.30 -11.72 -9.50
C GLY A 208 11.49 -11.24 -8.70
N ASN A 209 12.65 -11.09 -9.34
CA ASN A 209 13.87 -10.61 -8.71
C ASN A 209 13.77 -9.14 -8.30
N TYR A 210 13.27 -8.26 -9.18
CA TYR A 210 13.05 -6.85 -8.88
C TYR A 210 12.08 -6.67 -7.73
N MET A 211 10.93 -7.37 -7.78
CA MET A 211 9.93 -7.31 -6.72
C MET A 211 10.49 -7.76 -5.37
N ASN A 212 11.12 -8.93 -5.33
CA ASN A 212 11.68 -9.48 -4.10
C ASN A 212 12.75 -8.55 -3.51
N THR A 213 13.67 -8.04 -4.35
CA THR A 213 14.74 -7.15 -3.93
C THR A 213 14.17 -5.82 -3.42
N TYR A 214 13.23 -5.23 -4.15
CA TYR A 214 12.59 -3.98 -3.77
C TYR A 214 11.86 -4.10 -2.44
N PHE A 215 10.95 -5.07 -2.30
CA PHE A 215 10.14 -5.19 -1.08
C PHE A 215 10.97 -5.52 0.15
N ARG A 216 12.03 -6.33 0.03
CA ARG A 216 12.94 -6.58 1.17
C ARG A 216 13.65 -5.31 1.61
N LYS A 217 14.17 -4.53 0.66
CA LYS A 217 14.85 -3.27 0.95
C LYS A 217 13.88 -2.22 1.49
N GLN A 218 12.69 -2.10 0.90
CA GLN A 218 11.66 -1.17 1.34
C GLN A 218 11.16 -1.51 2.75
N ALA A 219 10.90 -2.78 3.05
CA ALA A 219 10.51 -3.21 4.39
C ALA A 219 11.57 -2.87 5.44
N LEU A 220 12.85 -3.08 5.10
CA LEU A 220 13.95 -2.70 6.00
C LEU A 220 13.98 -1.19 6.28
N ILE A 221 13.87 -0.37 5.22
CA ILE A 221 13.78 1.09 5.36
C ILE A 221 12.56 1.47 6.21
N SER A 222 11.41 0.90 5.92
CA SER A 222 10.15 1.19 6.64
C SER A 222 10.25 0.89 8.13
N ILE A 223 10.88 -0.23 8.52
CA ILE A 223 11.12 -0.57 9.92
C ILE A 223 12.04 0.46 10.58
N ILE A 224 13.14 0.83 9.92
CA ILE A 224 14.07 1.84 10.44
C ILE A 224 13.36 3.18 10.60
N VAL A 225 12.62 3.63 9.58
CA VAL A 225 11.89 4.91 9.61
C VAL A 225 10.85 4.93 10.71
N GLY A 226 10.03 3.87 10.84
CA GLY A 226 9.06 3.77 11.92
C GLY A 226 9.69 3.79 13.29
N THR A 227 10.87 3.15 13.46
CA THR A 227 11.64 3.19 14.70
C THR A 227 12.16 4.61 15.00
N LEU A 228 12.67 5.31 13.98
CA LEU A 228 13.12 6.70 14.13
C LEU A 228 11.98 7.62 14.54
N PHE A 229 10.78 7.47 13.94
CA PHE A 229 9.60 8.24 14.35
C PHE A 229 9.14 7.88 15.76
N ALA A 230 9.13 6.60 16.14
CA ALA A 230 8.78 6.18 17.49
C ALA A 230 9.73 6.82 18.52
N ILE A 231 11.04 6.84 18.25
CA ILE A 231 12.04 7.49 19.10
C ILE A 231 11.81 9.00 19.15
N ALA A 232 11.65 9.65 17.99
CA ALA A 232 11.44 11.10 17.90
C ALA A 232 10.18 11.54 18.67
N PHE A 233 9.08 10.84 18.49
CA PHE A 233 7.82 11.12 19.18
C PHE A 233 7.92 10.84 20.69
N SER A 234 8.68 9.81 21.11
CA SER A 234 8.96 9.57 22.53
C SER A 234 9.79 10.70 23.15
N ILE A 235 10.77 11.25 22.42
CA ILE A 235 11.56 12.40 22.87
C ILE A 235 10.70 13.67 22.98
N ILE A 236 9.77 13.86 22.05
CA ILE A 236 8.80 14.97 22.08
C ILE A 236 7.82 14.80 23.25
N GLY A 237 7.70 13.60 23.79
CA GLY A 237 6.75 13.26 24.85
C GLY A 237 5.32 13.06 24.33
N LEU A 238 5.16 12.69 23.05
CA LEU A 238 3.84 12.36 22.49
C LEU A 238 3.37 11.01 23.05
N GLU A 239 2.15 10.99 23.53
CA GLU A 239 1.44 9.75 23.81
C GLU A 239 1.31 8.93 22.51
N MET A 240 1.14 7.62 22.60
CA MET A 240 1.12 6.74 21.43
C MET A 240 2.36 6.80 20.52
N ALA A 241 3.52 7.32 20.98
CA ALA A 241 4.72 7.46 20.16
C ALA A 241 5.10 6.18 19.40
N ILE A 242 5.05 5.02 20.07
CA ILE A 242 5.33 3.71 19.46
C ILE A 242 4.25 3.34 18.45
N GLY A 243 2.97 3.58 18.75
CA GLY A 243 1.85 3.30 17.83
C GLY A 243 1.91 4.14 16.57
N LEU A 244 2.21 5.43 16.72
CA LEU A 244 2.40 6.35 15.60
C LEU A 244 3.61 5.95 14.75
N GLY A 245 4.72 5.59 15.38
CA GLY A 245 5.91 5.10 14.68
C GLY A 245 5.63 3.82 13.89
N LEU A 246 4.88 2.89 14.48
CA LEU A 246 4.48 1.64 13.82
C LEU A 246 3.51 1.90 12.66
N LEU A 247 2.54 2.81 12.81
CA LEU A 247 1.66 3.25 11.74
C LEU A 247 2.47 3.87 10.59
N ILE A 248 3.42 4.74 10.91
CA ILE A 248 4.31 5.35 9.92
C ILE A 248 5.17 4.30 9.22
N ALA A 249 5.65 3.28 9.91
CA ALA A 249 6.38 2.17 9.28
C ALA A 249 5.53 1.46 8.22
N VAL A 250 4.27 1.19 8.50
CA VAL A 250 3.34 0.58 7.53
C VAL A 250 3.07 1.51 6.36
N LEU A 251 2.79 2.78 6.61
CA LEU A 251 2.57 3.77 5.56
C LEU A 251 3.82 3.96 4.68
N HIS A 252 5.01 3.88 5.25
CA HIS A 252 6.28 4.03 4.53
C HIS A 252 6.58 2.90 3.55
N MET A 253 5.82 1.77 3.60
CA MET A 253 5.89 0.74 2.55
C MET A 253 5.55 1.32 1.16
N ILE A 254 4.79 2.41 1.11
CA ILE A 254 4.53 3.21 -0.09
C ILE A 254 5.34 4.50 0.04
N PRO A 255 6.21 4.81 -0.93
CA PRO A 255 7.02 6.03 -0.89
C PRO A 255 6.16 7.28 -0.64
N TYR A 256 6.64 8.18 0.19
CA TYR A 256 6.01 9.44 0.60
C TYR A 256 4.69 9.31 1.38
N MET A 257 4.09 8.12 1.49
CA MET A 257 2.80 7.95 2.16
C MET A 257 2.89 8.10 3.69
N HIS A 258 4.09 7.95 4.25
CA HIS A 258 4.34 8.19 5.68
C HIS A 258 3.99 9.63 6.12
N THR A 259 3.99 10.61 5.21
CA THR A 259 3.56 11.99 5.51
C THR A 259 2.11 12.06 5.99
N LEU A 260 1.25 11.11 5.59
CA LEU A 260 -0.11 10.99 6.13
C LEU A 260 -0.13 10.68 7.63
N GLY A 261 0.94 10.09 8.16
CA GLY A 261 1.12 9.86 9.59
C GLY A 261 1.25 11.15 10.41
N MET A 262 1.50 12.29 9.76
CA MET A 262 1.49 13.60 10.43
C MET A 262 0.07 13.94 10.94
N ILE A 263 -0.98 13.54 10.23
CA ILE A 263 -2.37 13.83 10.61
C ILE A 263 -2.71 13.26 11.99
N PRO A 264 -2.56 11.92 12.24
CA PRO A 264 -2.81 11.36 13.57
C PRO A 264 -1.81 11.88 14.62
N ALA A 265 -0.56 12.18 14.26
CA ALA A 265 0.40 12.73 15.21
C ALA A 265 0.00 14.13 15.71
N VAL A 266 -0.45 15.00 14.80
CA VAL A 266 -0.97 16.34 15.17
C VAL A 266 -2.26 16.21 15.97
N PHE A 267 -3.09 15.22 15.67
CA PHE A 267 -4.31 14.95 16.42
C PHE A 267 -4.01 14.55 17.88
N VAL A 268 -3.10 13.60 18.10
CA VAL A 268 -2.65 13.22 19.45
C VAL A 268 -2.06 14.43 20.19
N ALA A 269 -1.25 15.25 19.50
CA ALA A 269 -0.70 16.47 20.08
C ALA A 269 -1.78 17.48 20.50
N LEU A 270 -2.89 17.58 19.74
CA LEU A 270 -4.01 18.44 20.09
C LEU A 270 -4.70 17.98 21.39
N VAL A 271 -4.98 16.68 21.49
CA VAL A 271 -5.59 16.09 22.69
C VAL A 271 -4.71 16.30 23.90
N GLN A 272 -3.46 15.93 23.77
CA GLN A 272 -2.47 16.00 24.85
C GLN A 272 -2.24 17.44 25.31
N SER A 273 -2.19 18.42 24.39
CA SER A 273 -2.05 19.83 24.76
C SER A 273 -3.27 20.35 25.54
N ALA A 274 -4.46 19.91 25.17
CA ALA A 274 -5.69 20.27 25.87
C ALA A 274 -5.76 19.63 27.27
N GLN A 275 -5.28 18.41 27.43
CA GLN A 275 -5.28 17.65 28.67
C GLN A 275 -4.28 18.20 29.70
N TYR A 276 -3.06 18.47 29.27
CA TYR A 276 -1.96 18.87 30.15
C TYR A 276 -1.69 20.38 30.17
N GLY A 277 -2.42 21.19 29.39
CA GLY A 277 -2.21 22.63 29.30
C GLY A 277 -0.91 23.05 28.58
N ASN A 278 -0.28 22.15 27.85
CA ASN A 278 0.94 22.40 27.11
C ASN A 278 0.64 23.19 25.80
N SER A 279 1.66 23.85 25.26
CA SER A 279 1.51 24.62 24.02
C SER A 279 1.35 23.67 22.80
N PHE A 280 0.16 23.63 22.21
CA PHE A 280 -0.11 22.89 20.97
C PHE A 280 0.83 23.29 19.84
N GLY A 281 1.10 24.58 19.69
CA GLY A 281 2.02 25.08 18.66
C GLY A 281 3.44 24.52 18.76
N LEU A 282 3.94 24.29 19.97
CA LEU A 282 5.25 23.67 20.17
C LEU A 282 5.26 22.19 19.78
N TYR A 283 4.20 21.45 20.10
CA TYR A 283 4.08 20.05 19.64
C TYR A 283 4.05 19.94 18.12
N VAL A 284 3.25 20.80 17.45
CA VAL A 284 3.19 20.85 15.99
C VAL A 284 4.55 21.18 15.39
N LEU A 285 5.25 22.17 15.95
CA LEU A 285 6.59 22.52 15.49
C LEU A 285 7.55 21.35 15.61
N TYR A 286 7.57 20.64 16.74
CA TYR A 286 8.45 19.49 16.95
C TYR A 286 8.09 18.32 16.02
N ILE A 287 6.81 18.08 15.76
CA ILE A 287 6.35 17.07 14.78
C ILE A 287 6.88 17.42 13.39
N ILE A 288 6.71 18.66 12.93
CA ILE A 288 7.20 19.10 11.63
C ILE A 288 8.73 18.96 11.54
N LEU A 289 9.46 19.34 12.58
CA LEU A 289 10.91 19.18 12.64
C LEU A 289 11.31 17.70 12.59
N ALA A 290 10.61 16.82 13.32
CA ALA A 290 10.87 15.38 13.29
C ALA A 290 10.66 14.82 11.87
N PHE A 291 9.56 15.17 11.20
CA PHE A 291 9.33 14.75 9.81
C PHE A 291 10.42 15.28 8.87
N GLY A 292 10.80 16.55 8.98
CA GLY A 292 11.84 17.15 8.15
C GLY A 292 13.21 16.49 8.34
N ILE A 293 13.65 16.31 9.59
CA ILE A 293 14.94 15.69 9.93
C ILE A 293 14.97 14.23 9.45
N ILE A 294 13.92 13.46 9.75
CA ILE A 294 13.87 12.04 9.37
C ILE A 294 13.80 11.92 7.85
N GLN A 295 13.07 12.80 7.15
CA GLN A 295 13.05 12.81 5.69
C GLN A 295 14.44 13.02 5.09
N VAL A 296 15.21 13.97 5.62
CA VAL A 296 16.60 14.18 5.18
C VAL A 296 17.46 12.92 5.42
N ILE A 297 17.30 12.25 6.56
CA ILE A 297 18.01 10.99 6.85
C ILE A 297 17.60 9.90 5.86
N VAL A 298 16.32 9.79 5.53
CA VAL A 298 15.80 8.81 4.56
C VAL A 298 16.41 9.06 3.20
N ASP A 299 16.31 10.29 2.69
CA ASP A 299 16.68 10.59 1.30
C ASP A 299 18.21 10.66 1.12
N ALA A 300 18.94 11.18 2.10
CA ALA A 300 20.39 11.34 1.98
C ALA A 300 21.20 10.10 2.43
N VAL A 301 20.62 9.25 3.29
CA VAL A 301 21.37 8.14 3.90
C VAL A 301 20.71 6.77 3.67
N LEU A 302 19.45 6.60 4.05
CA LEU A 302 18.82 5.28 4.04
C LEU A 302 18.57 4.78 2.62
N VAL A 303 17.94 5.60 1.79
CA VAL A 303 17.64 5.23 0.40
C VAL A 303 18.93 4.95 -0.40
N PRO A 304 19.95 5.81 -0.43
CA PRO A 304 21.19 5.52 -1.14
C PRO A 304 21.91 4.27 -0.63
N LYS A 305 21.99 4.08 0.70
CA LYS A 305 22.71 2.94 1.28
C LYS A 305 21.99 1.60 1.12
N ILE A 306 20.66 1.59 1.24
CA ILE A 306 19.87 0.36 1.26
C ILE A 306 19.35 0.02 -0.14
N MET A 307 18.76 1.01 -0.85
CA MET A 307 18.26 0.80 -2.21
C MET A 307 19.37 0.86 -3.25
N GLY A 308 20.36 1.75 -3.07
CA GLY A 308 21.39 1.99 -4.08
C GLY A 308 20.76 2.42 -5.41
N ASP A 309 21.34 1.96 -6.52
CA ASP A 309 20.85 2.23 -7.87
C ASP A 309 19.59 1.40 -8.23
N ALA A 310 18.97 0.74 -7.25
CA ALA A 310 17.88 -0.22 -7.53
C ALA A 310 16.64 0.42 -8.15
N THR A 311 16.44 1.73 -7.99
CA THR A 311 15.32 2.42 -8.64
C THR A 311 15.77 3.27 -9.82
N GLY A 312 16.94 3.92 -9.76
CA GLY A 312 17.47 4.78 -10.85
C GLY A 312 16.50 5.87 -11.34
N LEU A 313 15.32 5.98 -10.71
CA LEU A 313 14.23 6.83 -11.15
C LEU A 313 14.33 8.23 -10.52
N ASN A 314 14.10 9.24 -11.35
CA ASN A 314 13.96 10.61 -10.87
C ASN A 314 12.71 10.73 -9.95
N PRO A 315 12.74 11.54 -8.86
CA PRO A 315 11.60 11.76 -7.99
C PRO A 315 10.30 12.12 -8.71
N ALA A 316 10.35 12.90 -9.79
CA ALA A 316 9.17 13.21 -10.59
C ALA A 316 8.56 11.96 -11.25
N VAL A 317 9.41 11.02 -11.73
CA VAL A 317 8.96 9.74 -12.30
C VAL A 317 8.37 8.85 -11.21
N ILE A 318 8.92 8.87 -10.01
CA ILE A 318 8.36 8.14 -8.85
C ILE A 318 6.94 8.64 -8.55
N LEU A 319 6.75 9.96 -8.41
CA LEU A 319 5.43 10.56 -8.15
C LEU A 319 4.43 10.28 -9.27
N LEU A 320 4.88 10.39 -10.52
CA LEU A 320 4.05 10.07 -11.68
C LEU A 320 3.65 8.59 -11.69
N SER A 321 4.57 7.69 -11.39
CA SER A 321 4.28 6.25 -11.32
C SER A 321 3.28 5.93 -10.21
N LEU A 322 3.45 6.52 -9.03
CA LEU A 322 2.51 6.38 -7.92
C LEU A 322 1.11 6.87 -8.32
N SER A 323 1.04 8.00 -9.03
CA SER A 323 -0.23 8.56 -9.50
C SER A 323 -0.91 7.67 -10.54
N ILE A 324 -0.15 7.19 -11.53
CA ILE A 324 -0.69 6.32 -12.60
C ILE A 324 -1.14 4.98 -12.03
N TRP A 325 -0.26 4.28 -11.32
CA TRP A 325 -0.57 2.96 -10.76
C TRP A 325 -1.61 3.05 -9.64
N GLY A 326 -1.58 4.15 -8.87
CA GLY A 326 -2.60 4.45 -7.86
C GLY A 326 -3.98 4.69 -8.46
N ALA A 327 -4.08 5.41 -9.58
CA ALA A 327 -5.34 5.61 -10.29
C ALA A 327 -5.88 4.31 -10.92
N LEU A 328 -4.99 3.42 -11.40
CA LEU A 328 -5.37 2.16 -12.04
C LEU A 328 -5.77 1.07 -11.02
N PHE A 329 -5.03 0.95 -9.92
CA PHE A 329 -5.14 -0.18 -9.00
C PHE A 329 -5.24 0.23 -7.51
N GLY A 330 -5.52 1.51 -7.22
CA GLY A 330 -5.64 2.01 -5.86
C GLY A 330 -4.34 1.86 -5.05
N ILE A 331 -4.47 1.61 -3.75
CA ILE A 331 -3.34 1.45 -2.81
C ILE A 331 -2.38 0.34 -3.27
N LEU A 332 -2.92 -0.77 -3.77
CA LEU A 332 -2.11 -1.88 -4.29
C LEU A 332 -1.27 -1.46 -5.50
N GLY A 333 -1.85 -0.63 -6.39
CA GLY A 333 -1.11 -0.02 -7.50
C GLY A 333 0.05 0.84 -7.01
N MET A 334 -0.15 1.65 -5.98
CA MET A 334 0.92 2.46 -5.38
C MET A 334 2.04 1.60 -4.79
N ILE A 335 1.72 0.48 -4.16
CA ILE A 335 2.72 -0.45 -3.59
C ILE A 335 3.63 -1.02 -4.68
N ILE A 336 3.07 -1.40 -5.82
CA ILE A 336 3.81 -2.02 -6.93
C ILE A 336 4.37 -1.00 -7.93
N ALA A 337 4.02 0.28 -7.80
CA ALA A 337 4.34 1.33 -8.77
C ALA A 337 5.82 1.37 -9.14
N LEU A 338 6.70 1.43 -8.15
CA LEU A 338 8.14 1.54 -8.40
C LEU A 338 8.75 0.31 -9.08
N PRO A 339 8.54 -0.91 -8.54
CA PRO A 339 9.10 -2.10 -9.19
C PRO A 339 8.64 -2.26 -10.64
N VAL A 340 7.35 -2.04 -10.90
CA VAL A 340 6.80 -2.19 -12.25
C VAL A 340 7.32 -1.09 -13.18
N THR A 341 7.37 0.15 -12.74
CA THR A 341 7.90 1.26 -13.54
C THR A 341 9.38 1.08 -13.83
N THR A 342 10.18 0.69 -12.82
CA THR A 342 11.61 0.40 -13.02
C THR A 342 11.82 -0.70 -14.06
N LEU A 343 11.01 -1.75 -14.00
CA LEU A 343 11.07 -2.84 -14.98
C LEU A 343 10.73 -2.33 -16.39
N ILE A 344 9.64 -1.57 -16.54
CA ILE A 344 9.24 -0.99 -17.83
C ILE A 344 10.36 -0.11 -18.40
N VAL A 345 10.92 0.78 -17.60
CA VAL A 345 12.02 1.67 -18.02
C VAL A 345 13.25 0.86 -18.42
N SER A 346 13.67 -0.13 -17.62
CA SER A 346 14.81 -0.99 -17.92
C SER A 346 14.63 -1.77 -19.23
N TYR A 347 13.43 -2.28 -19.48
CA TYR A 347 13.15 -2.99 -20.73
C TYR A 347 13.09 -2.04 -21.93
N TYR A 348 12.53 -0.84 -21.76
CA TYR A 348 12.54 0.20 -22.79
C TYR A 348 13.96 0.60 -23.15
N GLU A 349 14.82 0.85 -22.18
CA GLU A 349 16.24 1.18 -22.42
C GLU A 349 16.96 0.04 -23.14
N PHE A 350 16.77 -1.19 -22.72
CA PHE A 350 17.46 -2.34 -23.29
C PHE A 350 16.99 -2.66 -24.73
N TYR A 351 15.69 -2.69 -24.98
CA TYR A 351 15.15 -3.13 -26.26
C TYR A 351 14.95 -2.01 -27.28
N VAL A 352 14.71 -0.79 -26.83
CA VAL A 352 14.44 0.35 -27.73
C VAL A 352 15.68 1.20 -27.91
N LEU A 353 16.29 1.70 -26.83
CA LEU A 353 17.41 2.63 -26.93
C LEU A 353 18.69 1.93 -27.36
N LYS A 354 19.08 0.80 -26.77
CA LYS A 354 20.33 0.09 -27.19
C LYS A 354 20.25 -0.49 -28.58
N LYS A 355 19.08 -0.94 -29.04
CA LYS A 355 18.94 -1.33 -30.46
C LYS A 355 18.96 -0.14 -31.41
N GLY A 356 18.56 1.04 -30.97
CA GLY A 356 18.70 2.29 -31.73
C GLY A 356 20.16 2.65 -31.93
N VAL A 357 20.93 2.66 -30.86
CA VAL A 357 22.37 2.99 -30.91
C VAL A 357 23.17 2.02 -31.78
N ALA A 358 22.94 0.70 -31.67
CA ALA A 358 23.60 -0.30 -32.51
C ALA A 358 23.25 -0.15 -33.99
N ARG A 359 22.01 0.22 -34.33
CA ARG A 359 21.63 0.53 -35.72
C ARG A 359 22.29 1.79 -36.27
N ASP A 360 22.37 2.83 -35.45
CA ASP A 360 23.02 4.10 -35.86
C ASP A 360 24.53 3.93 -36.03
N GLU A 361 25.18 3.06 -35.25
CA GLU A 361 26.60 2.71 -35.43
C GLU A 361 26.84 1.85 -36.69
N GLU A 362 25.97 0.90 -37.00
CA GLU A 362 26.01 0.12 -38.25
C GLU A 362 25.81 0.99 -39.49
N GLN A 363 24.94 1.99 -39.44
CA GLN A 363 24.69 2.93 -40.55
C GLN A 363 25.81 3.95 -40.72
N LYS A 364 26.56 4.30 -39.66
CA LYS A 364 27.75 5.19 -39.76
C LYS A 364 28.97 4.48 -40.28
N ASN A 365 29.01 3.16 -40.22
CA ASN A 365 30.13 2.35 -40.69
C ASN A 365 29.91 1.78 -42.12
N GLN A 366 28.80 2.12 -42.79
CA GLN A 366 28.51 1.89 -44.20
C GLN A 366 28.60 3.20 -44.98
#